data_61e63f305e9d616e6ebf1400a0d2c08b
#
_entry.id   61e63f305e9d616e6ebf1400a0d2c08b
#
_cell.length_a   1.000
_cell.length_b   1.000
_cell.length_c   1.000
_cell.angle_alpha   90.00
_cell.angle_beta   90.00
_cell.angle_gamma   90.00
#
_symmetry.space_group_name_H-M   'P 1'
#
loop_
_entity.id
_entity.type
_entity.pdbx_description
1 polymer ?
#
loop_
_entity_poly.entity_id
_entity_poly.type
_entity_poly.pdbx_seq_one_letter_code
_entity_poly.pdbx_strand_id
1 'polypeptide(L)'
;MKKNFKPKAWVLPQPVLILGTYDADGTPNAMNAAWGGQWDYNKIFISLGSHATTDNLNRLGELTVAFATKDTMTEADYVGMVSGRKQPDKIERTGWKSERGENVNAPVFDCFPMTMECKVSEKLYESETGCYLIADIVNIICDEKYLAEDGKPDMEKMELITFDPIHNGYMTLGERVGDAFGSGKKLMV
;
A
#
# COMPACT_ATOMS: atom_id res chain seq x y z
N MET A 1 -4.61 -20.54 29.27
CA MET A 1 -3.42 -19.88 29.87
C MET A 1 -2.90 -18.85 28.89
N LYS A 2 -2.61 -17.60 29.33
CA LYS A 2 -2.04 -16.53 28.48
C LYS A 2 -0.53 -16.48 28.67
N LYS A 3 0.23 -16.15 27.60
CA LYS A 3 1.69 -15.97 27.64
C LYS A 3 2.04 -14.51 27.38
N ASN A 4 2.99 -13.97 28.13
CA ASN A 4 3.49 -12.63 27.95
C ASN A 4 4.68 -12.62 27.00
N PHE A 5 4.76 -11.58 26.14
CA PHE A 5 5.87 -11.33 25.23
C PHE A 5 6.48 -9.97 25.56
N LYS A 6 7.78 -9.81 25.29
CA LYS A 6 8.42 -8.49 25.29
C LYS A 6 7.81 -7.62 24.19
N PRO A 7 7.90 -6.27 24.29
CA PRO A 7 7.38 -5.37 23.26
C PRO A 7 7.88 -5.73 21.85
N LYS A 8 6.94 -5.80 20.90
CA LYS A 8 7.15 -6.12 19.49
C LYS A 8 6.21 -5.28 18.63
N ALA A 9 6.59 -5.00 17.40
CA ALA A 9 5.75 -4.32 16.43
C ALA A 9 4.75 -5.30 15.77
N TRP A 10 3.91 -5.96 16.57
CA TRP A 10 2.94 -6.96 16.14
C TRP A 10 1.53 -6.38 16.09
N VAL A 11 1.34 -5.35 15.30
CA VAL A 11 0.01 -4.81 15.01
C VAL A 11 -0.55 -5.56 13.81
N LEU A 12 -1.73 -6.17 13.96
CA LEU A 12 -2.34 -7.05 12.96
C LEU A 12 -3.79 -6.63 12.67
N PRO A 13 -4.27 -6.79 11.42
CA PRO A 13 -3.52 -7.14 10.23
C PRO A 13 -2.67 -5.95 9.73
N GLN A 14 -1.56 -6.23 9.03
CA GLN A 14 -0.78 -5.18 8.37
C GLN A 14 -0.99 -5.21 6.86
N PRO A 15 -1.30 -4.08 6.23
CA PRO A 15 -1.46 -4.03 4.78
C PRO A 15 -0.11 -4.29 4.09
N VAL A 16 -0.18 -4.73 2.85
CA VAL A 16 0.98 -4.79 1.95
C VAL A 16 0.77 -3.72 0.87
N LEU A 17 1.27 -2.52 1.16
CA LEU A 17 1.10 -1.36 0.30
C LEU A 17 2.24 -1.29 -0.71
N ILE A 18 1.92 -1.03 -1.98
CA ILE A 18 2.90 -0.76 -3.03
C ILE A 18 2.85 0.72 -3.35
N LEU A 19 3.93 1.42 -3.02
CA LEU A 19 4.07 2.86 -3.22
C LEU A 19 4.76 3.10 -4.55
N GLY A 20 4.07 3.70 -5.51
CA GLY A 20 4.60 4.07 -6.82
C GLY A 20 5.04 5.53 -6.85
N THR A 21 6.24 5.79 -7.36
CA THR A 21 6.79 7.15 -7.58
C THR A 21 7.65 7.17 -8.84
N TYR A 22 7.90 8.34 -9.41
CA TYR A 22 8.91 8.48 -10.47
C TYR A 22 10.25 8.93 -9.90
N ASP A 23 11.33 8.32 -10.34
CA ASP A 23 12.70 8.77 -10.11
C ASP A 23 12.98 10.09 -10.85
N ALA A 24 14.13 10.72 -10.61
CA ALA A 24 14.43 12.04 -11.15
C ALA A 24 14.51 12.08 -12.69
N ASP A 25 14.83 10.96 -13.31
CA ASP A 25 14.88 10.77 -14.76
C ASP A 25 13.54 10.34 -15.40
N GLY A 26 12.48 10.20 -14.57
CA GLY A 26 11.17 9.75 -15.02
C GLY A 26 10.99 8.24 -15.02
N THR A 27 11.97 7.46 -14.56
CA THR A 27 11.85 6.00 -14.44
C THR A 27 10.84 5.64 -13.36
N PRO A 28 9.88 4.72 -13.61
CA PRO A 28 8.96 4.22 -12.59
C PRO A 28 9.71 3.49 -11.48
N ASN A 29 9.35 3.76 -10.25
CA ASN A 29 9.87 3.10 -9.07
C ASN A 29 8.72 2.67 -8.15
N ALA A 30 8.86 1.54 -7.50
CA ALA A 30 7.91 1.06 -6.50
C ALA A 30 8.65 0.54 -5.27
N MET A 31 8.00 0.61 -4.11
CA MET A 31 8.45 -0.07 -2.89
C MET A 31 7.26 -0.70 -2.16
N ASN A 32 7.54 -1.77 -1.43
CA ASN A 32 6.61 -2.37 -0.50
C ASN A 32 6.68 -1.65 0.85
N ALA A 33 5.53 -1.33 1.44
CA ALA A 33 5.41 -0.73 2.77
C ALA A 33 4.27 -1.40 3.56
N ALA A 34 4.54 -1.75 4.81
CA ALA A 34 3.53 -2.32 5.71
C ALA A 34 3.11 -1.35 6.83
N TRP A 35 3.90 -0.29 7.07
CA TRP A 35 3.61 0.67 8.13
C TRP A 35 2.86 1.87 7.57
N GLY A 36 1.57 1.67 7.35
CA GLY A 36 0.64 2.67 6.85
C GLY A 36 -0.81 2.24 7.05
N GLY A 37 -1.72 3.17 6.82
CA GLY A 37 -3.15 2.90 6.95
C GLY A 37 -3.99 4.16 6.89
N GLN A 38 -5.29 3.97 7.07
CA GLN A 38 -6.25 5.08 7.11
C GLN A 38 -5.90 6.06 8.22
N TRP A 39 -5.77 7.34 7.87
CA TRP A 39 -5.56 8.44 8.81
C TRP A 39 -6.86 9.18 9.10
N ASP A 40 -7.57 9.55 8.03
CA ASP A 40 -8.84 10.26 8.10
C ASP A 40 -9.70 9.85 6.89
N TYR A 41 -10.81 10.50 6.66
CA TYR A 41 -11.83 10.15 5.66
C TYR A 41 -11.25 9.92 4.26
N ASN A 42 -10.33 10.78 3.85
CA ASN A 42 -9.65 10.71 2.55
C ASN A 42 -8.13 10.86 2.68
N LYS A 43 -7.56 10.41 3.80
CA LYS A 43 -6.13 10.53 4.08
C LYS A 43 -5.53 9.19 4.48
N ILE A 44 -4.31 8.95 4.03
CA ILE A 44 -3.50 7.81 4.42
C ILE A 44 -2.25 8.28 5.18
N PHE A 45 -1.91 7.58 6.24
CA PHE A 45 -0.64 7.71 6.95
C PHE A 45 0.35 6.67 6.43
N ILE A 46 1.61 7.07 6.24
CA ILE A 46 2.70 6.17 5.82
C ILE A 46 3.96 6.50 6.62
N SER A 47 4.59 5.45 7.16
CA SER A 47 5.91 5.51 7.79
C SER A 47 6.94 4.86 6.88
N LEU A 48 7.97 5.59 6.52
CA LEU A 48 9.01 5.18 5.57
C LEU A 48 10.40 5.31 6.18
N GLY A 49 11.26 4.36 5.87
CA GLY A 49 12.70 4.51 6.03
C GLY A 49 13.32 5.39 4.93
N SER A 50 14.65 5.53 4.92
CA SER A 50 15.38 6.23 3.85
C SER A 50 15.50 5.34 2.63
N HIS A 51 14.69 5.61 1.61
CA HIS A 51 14.60 4.86 0.34
C HIS A 51 14.63 5.81 -0.85
N ALA A 52 14.79 5.30 -2.07
CA ALA A 52 14.61 6.07 -3.31
C ALA A 52 13.20 6.72 -3.35
N THR A 53 12.19 5.98 -2.90
CA THR A 53 10.80 6.49 -2.78
C THR A 53 10.71 7.71 -1.87
N THR A 54 11.45 7.75 -0.75
CA THR A 54 11.48 8.91 0.15
C THR A 54 12.08 10.13 -0.55
N ASP A 55 13.18 9.94 -1.33
CA ASP A 55 13.78 11.02 -2.13
C ASP A 55 12.79 11.55 -3.17
N ASN A 56 12.07 10.65 -3.84
CA ASN A 56 11.05 11.00 -4.83
C ASN A 56 9.90 11.79 -4.21
N LEU A 57 9.42 11.37 -3.03
CA LEU A 57 8.37 12.07 -2.29
C LEU A 57 8.82 13.45 -1.82
N ASN A 58 10.07 13.59 -1.45
CA ASN A 58 10.64 14.90 -1.08
C ASN A 58 10.69 15.85 -2.28
N ARG A 59 10.89 15.31 -3.48
CA ARG A 59 10.96 16.09 -4.73
C ARG A 59 9.59 16.38 -5.33
N LEU A 60 8.67 15.39 -5.36
CA LEU A 60 7.40 15.49 -6.08
C LEU A 60 6.19 15.71 -5.17
N GLY A 61 6.21 15.16 -3.95
CA GLY A 61 5.05 15.19 -3.06
C GLY A 61 3.85 14.38 -3.57
N GLU A 62 4.03 13.51 -4.56
CA GLU A 62 2.96 12.75 -5.21
C GLU A 62 3.35 11.28 -5.32
N LEU A 63 2.37 10.40 -5.12
CA LEU A 63 2.55 8.95 -5.18
C LEU A 63 1.27 8.24 -5.58
N THR A 64 1.42 6.99 -5.99
CA THR A 64 0.32 6.03 -5.99
C THR A 64 0.49 5.03 -4.84
N VAL A 65 -0.63 4.52 -4.34
CA VAL A 65 -0.67 3.48 -3.31
C VAL A 65 -1.60 2.37 -3.80
N ALA A 66 -1.02 1.22 -4.13
CA ALA A 66 -1.77 0.02 -4.51
C ALA A 66 -1.68 -1.03 -3.39
N PHE A 67 -2.50 -2.07 -3.51
CA PHE A 67 -2.54 -3.18 -2.57
C PHE A 67 -2.04 -4.44 -3.26
N ALA A 68 -1.05 -5.11 -2.64
CA ALA A 68 -0.57 -6.38 -3.16
C ALA A 68 -1.61 -7.49 -2.99
N THR A 69 -1.63 -8.39 -3.95
CA THR A 69 -2.51 -9.53 -4.02
C THR A 69 -1.73 -10.83 -3.91
N LYS A 70 -2.43 -11.94 -3.78
CA LYS A 70 -1.84 -13.27 -3.82
C LYS A 70 -1.01 -13.48 -5.10
N ASP A 71 -1.50 -13.01 -6.25
CA ASP A 71 -0.84 -13.20 -7.54
C ASP A 71 0.38 -12.30 -7.74
N THR A 72 0.41 -11.13 -7.09
CA THR A 72 1.52 -10.17 -7.19
C THR A 72 2.51 -10.26 -6.02
N MET A 73 2.36 -11.23 -5.12
CA MET A 73 3.10 -11.35 -3.86
C MET A 73 4.61 -11.41 -4.07
N THR A 74 5.07 -12.20 -5.04
CA THR A 74 6.51 -12.40 -5.30
C THR A 74 7.19 -11.10 -5.73
N GLU A 75 6.60 -10.39 -6.69
CA GLU A 75 7.13 -9.13 -7.21
C GLU A 75 6.98 -8.01 -6.15
N ALA A 76 5.89 -8.01 -5.39
CA ALA A 76 5.66 -7.09 -4.27
C ALA A 76 6.72 -7.24 -3.18
N ASP A 77 7.11 -8.47 -2.83
CA ASP A 77 8.22 -8.73 -1.91
C ASP A 77 9.54 -8.26 -2.50
N TYR A 78 9.82 -8.62 -3.77
CA TYR A 78 11.04 -8.23 -4.46
C TYR A 78 11.26 -6.71 -4.46
N VAL A 79 10.25 -5.89 -4.80
CA VAL A 79 10.42 -4.42 -4.82
C VAL A 79 10.62 -3.82 -3.42
N GLY A 80 10.27 -4.56 -2.37
CA GLY A 80 10.56 -4.22 -0.97
C GLY A 80 12.00 -4.58 -0.57
N MET A 81 12.57 -5.66 -1.14
CA MET A 81 13.92 -6.14 -0.81
C MET A 81 15.02 -5.32 -1.48
N VAL A 82 14.76 -4.72 -2.65
CA VAL A 82 15.76 -4.01 -3.45
C VAL A 82 15.49 -2.51 -3.51
N SER A 83 16.56 -1.72 -3.39
CA SER A 83 16.47 -0.26 -3.52
C SER A 83 16.62 0.16 -4.98
N GLY A 84 15.76 1.07 -5.46
CA GLY A 84 15.90 1.70 -6.79
C GLY A 84 17.25 2.42 -6.97
N ARG A 85 17.86 2.92 -5.89
CA ARG A 85 19.22 3.48 -5.93
C ARG A 85 20.29 2.48 -6.38
N LYS A 86 20.11 1.18 -6.13
CA LYS A 86 21.05 0.12 -6.47
C LYS A 86 20.61 -0.72 -7.66
N GLN A 87 19.30 -0.77 -7.91
CA GLN A 87 18.66 -1.60 -8.93
C GLN A 87 17.66 -0.75 -9.70
N PRO A 88 18.11 0.12 -10.63
CA PRO A 88 17.23 1.02 -11.36
C PRO A 88 16.25 0.29 -12.30
N ASP A 89 16.63 -0.91 -12.79
CA ASP A 89 15.81 -1.78 -13.63
C ASP A 89 14.84 -2.70 -12.83
N LYS A 90 14.63 -2.44 -11.53
CA LYS A 90 13.83 -3.33 -10.69
C LYS A 90 12.38 -3.49 -11.16
N ILE A 91 11.76 -2.44 -11.71
CA ILE A 91 10.40 -2.53 -12.25
C ILE A 91 10.35 -3.36 -13.53
N GLU A 92 11.34 -3.21 -14.42
CA GLU A 92 11.46 -4.06 -15.61
C GLU A 92 11.54 -5.55 -15.24
N ARG A 93 12.26 -5.88 -14.16
CA ARG A 93 12.39 -7.27 -13.67
C ARG A 93 11.10 -7.86 -13.12
N THR A 94 10.17 -7.04 -12.63
CA THR A 94 8.85 -7.53 -12.21
C THR A 94 7.94 -7.82 -13.40
N GLY A 95 8.24 -7.30 -14.58
CA GLY A 95 7.35 -7.34 -15.73
C GLY A 95 6.14 -6.42 -15.63
N TRP A 96 6.04 -5.62 -14.57
CA TRP A 96 4.93 -4.67 -14.39
C TRP A 96 4.99 -3.57 -15.44
N LYS A 97 3.84 -3.28 -16.03
CA LYS A 97 3.65 -2.12 -16.87
C LYS A 97 3.02 -1.01 -16.07
N SER A 98 3.34 0.23 -16.41
CA SER A 98 2.75 1.37 -15.73
C SER A 98 2.38 2.46 -16.72
N GLU A 99 1.34 3.18 -16.36
CA GLU A 99 0.95 4.43 -16.97
C GLU A 99 1.04 5.56 -15.96
N ARG A 100 1.08 6.79 -16.42
CA ARG A 100 1.05 7.94 -15.51
C ARG A 100 -0.35 8.11 -14.95
N GLY A 101 -0.46 8.39 -13.66
CA GLY A 101 -1.71 8.73 -13.02
C GLY A 101 -2.36 9.97 -13.62
N GLU A 102 -3.69 10.04 -13.61
CA GLU A 102 -4.45 11.18 -14.14
C GLU A 102 -4.32 12.42 -13.25
N ASN A 103 -4.29 12.23 -11.92
CA ASN A 103 -4.33 13.30 -10.93
C ASN A 103 -2.99 13.52 -10.23
N VAL A 104 -2.02 12.63 -10.44
CA VAL A 104 -0.70 12.66 -9.81
C VAL A 104 0.41 12.35 -10.82
N ASN A 105 1.58 12.91 -10.59
CA ASN A 105 2.79 12.55 -11.35
C ASN A 105 3.47 11.34 -10.71
N ALA A 106 2.78 10.19 -10.74
CA ALA A 106 3.24 8.92 -10.20
C ALA A 106 2.74 7.75 -11.07
N PRO A 107 3.45 6.59 -11.10
CA PRO A 107 3.06 5.46 -11.94
C PRO A 107 1.87 4.70 -11.32
N VAL A 108 0.87 4.37 -12.14
CA VAL A 108 -0.18 3.40 -11.88
C VAL A 108 0.23 2.09 -12.54
N PHE A 109 0.42 1.03 -11.77
CA PHE A 109 0.80 -0.29 -12.29
C PHE A 109 -0.43 -1.12 -12.62
N ASP A 110 -0.45 -1.75 -13.82
CA ASP A 110 -1.59 -2.48 -14.38
C ASP A 110 -1.93 -3.79 -13.68
N CYS A 111 -1.01 -4.33 -12.90
CA CYS A 111 -1.17 -5.61 -12.21
C CYS A 111 -1.98 -5.53 -10.91
N PHE A 112 -2.23 -4.34 -10.37
CA PHE A 112 -2.96 -4.20 -9.11
C PHE A 112 -4.45 -3.92 -9.32
N PRO A 113 -5.34 -4.60 -8.56
CA PRO A 113 -6.79 -4.46 -8.71
C PRO A 113 -7.30 -3.05 -8.36
N MET A 114 -6.63 -2.39 -7.42
CA MET A 114 -7.02 -1.06 -6.95
C MET A 114 -5.80 -0.23 -6.62
N THR A 115 -5.81 1.03 -7.03
CA THR A 115 -4.74 2.00 -6.79
C THR A 115 -5.33 3.33 -6.36
N MET A 116 -4.79 3.91 -5.29
CA MET A 116 -5.09 5.28 -4.85
C MET A 116 -4.05 6.24 -5.42
N GLU A 117 -4.48 7.37 -5.96
CA GLU A 117 -3.62 8.49 -6.31
C GLU A 117 -3.59 9.46 -5.12
N CYS A 118 -2.38 9.79 -4.66
CA CYS A 118 -2.20 10.50 -3.42
C CYS A 118 -1.25 11.69 -3.54
N LYS A 119 -1.53 12.77 -2.79
CA LYS A 119 -0.67 13.95 -2.66
C LYS A 119 -0.27 14.13 -1.19
N VAL A 120 1.02 14.25 -0.93
CA VAL A 120 1.53 14.49 0.42
C VAL A 120 1.03 15.84 0.92
N SER A 121 0.24 15.83 1.98
CA SER A 121 -0.30 17.03 2.61
C SER A 121 0.48 17.46 3.86
N GLU A 122 1.05 16.50 4.58
CA GLU A 122 1.82 16.77 5.80
C GLU A 122 3.00 15.82 5.94
N LYS A 123 4.15 16.34 6.36
CA LYS A 123 5.27 15.56 6.87
C LYS A 123 5.32 15.74 8.38
N LEU A 124 4.96 14.70 9.13
CA LEU A 124 4.92 14.74 10.60
C LEU A 124 6.32 14.66 11.21
N TYR A 125 7.21 13.97 10.54
CA TYR A 125 8.60 13.78 10.94
C TYR A 125 9.45 13.47 9.72
N GLU A 126 10.62 14.08 9.63
CA GLU A 126 11.62 13.84 8.60
C GLU A 126 13.01 13.81 9.23
N SER A 127 13.82 12.86 8.83
CA SER A 127 15.22 12.72 9.23
C SER A 127 16.02 12.06 8.11
N GLU A 128 17.33 11.95 8.29
CA GLU A 128 18.21 11.21 7.40
C GLU A 128 17.82 9.72 7.28
N THR A 129 17.13 9.18 8.28
CA THR A 129 16.76 7.75 8.34
C THR A 129 15.35 7.45 7.83
N GLY A 130 14.52 8.45 7.56
CA GLY A 130 13.16 8.26 7.05
C GLY A 130 12.20 9.40 7.36
N CYS A 131 10.92 9.19 7.05
CA CYS A 131 9.87 10.15 7.31
C CYS A 131 8.55 9.49 7.69
N TYR A 132 7.69 10.24 8.39
CA TYR A 132 6.28 9.94 8.61
C TYR A 132 5.47 11.00 7.88
N LEU A 133 4.58 10.58 7.02
CA LEU A 133 3.78 11.50 6.21
C LEU A 133 2.31 11.15 6.23
N ILE A 134 1.50 12.17 5.95
CA ILE A 134 0.08 12.05 5.61
C ILE A 134 -0.08 12.48 4.16
N ALA A 135 -0.85 11.73 3.39
CA ALA A 135 -1.19 12.06 2.02
C ALA A 135 -2.71 12.07 1.83
N ASP A 136 -3.20 13.05 1.09
CA ASP A 136 -4.58 13.13 0.65
C ASP A 136 -4.81 12.15 -0.49
N ILE A 137 -5.82 11.30 -0.38
CA ILE A 137 -6.31 10.46 -1.46
C ILE A 137 -7.15 11.34 -2.38
N VAL A 138 -6.65 11.61 -3.57
CA VAL A 138 -7.29 12.50 -4.54
C VAL A 138 -8.10 11.75 -5.60
N ASN A 139 -7.82 10.45 -5.78
CA ASN A 139 -8.56 9.56 -6.67
C ASN A 139 -8.34 8.10 -6.28
N ILE A 140 -9.28 7.23 -6.66
CA ILE A 140 -9.17 5.78 -6.53
C ILE A 140 -9.54 5.16 -7.88
N ILE A 141 -8.64 4.33 -8.40
CA ILE A 141 -8.80 3.56 -9.63
C ILE A 141 -9.01 2.10 -9.23
N CYS A 142 -10.02 1.45 -9.79
CA CYS A 142 -10.26 0.02 -9.61
C CYS A 142 -10.62 -0.61 -10.96
N ASP A 143 -10.01 -1.75 -11.27
CA ASP A 143 -10.34 -2.52 -12.47
C ASP A 143 -11.77 -3.10 -12.32
N GLU A 144 -12.62 -2.90 -13.34
CA GLU A 144 -14.04 -3.28 -13.34
C GLU A 144 -14.29 -4.74 -12.97
N LYS A 145 -13.38 -5.66 -13.33
CA LYS A 145 -13.50 -7.09 -13.00
C LYS A 145 -13.50 -7.37 -11.49
N TYR A 146 -13.01 -6.43 -10.68
CA TYR A 146 -12.98 -6.52 -9.22
C TYR A 146 -14.13 -5.76 -8.55
N LEU A 147 -15.12 -5.29 -9.31
CA LEU A 147 -16.30 -4.66 -8.73
C LEU A 147 -17.34 -5.69 -8.32
N ALA A 148 -18.03 -5.42 -7.22
CA ALA A 148 -19.25 -6.12 -6.82
C ALA A 148 -20.45 -5.68 -7.66
N GLU A 149 -21.61 -6.33 -7.49
CA GLU A 149 -22.84 -5.98 -8.21
C GLU A 149 -23.34 -4.55 -7.93
N ASP A 150 -22.99 -3.98 -6.77
CA ASP A 150 -23.32 -2.60 -6.40
C ASP A 150 -22.34 -1.56 -6.96
N GLY A 151 -21.39 -1.98 -7.80
CA GLY A 151 -20.40 -1.14 -8.45
C GLY A 151 -19.24 -0.72 -7.56
N LYS A 152 -19.10 -1.27 -6.35
CA LYS A 152 -17.98 -0.99 -5.46
C LYS A 152 -16.89 -2.05 -5.53
N PRO A 153 -15.63 -1.70 -5.17
CA PRO A 153 -14.55 -2.67 -5.07
C PRO A 153 -14.89 -3.83 -4.13
N ASP A 154 -14.64 -5.05 -4.59
CA ASP A 154 -14.90 -6.30 -3.88
C ASP A 154 -13.58 -6.87 -3.34
N MET A 155 -13.40 -6.83 -2.03
CA MET A 155 -12.18 -7.29 -1.38
C MET A 155 -11.94 -8.80 -1.54
N GLU A 156 -12.99 -9.63 -1.64
CA GLU A 156 -12.84 -11.07 -1.83
C GLU A 156 -12.31 -11.37 -3.23
N LYS A 157 -12.84 -10.68 -4.27
CA LYS A 157 -12.36 -10.83 -5.65
C LYS A 157 -10.92 -10.39 -5.84
N MET A 158 -10.45 -9.41 -5.07
CA MET A 158 -9.08 -8.88 -5.17
C MET A 158 -8.03 -9.82 -4.58
N GLU A 159 -8.38 -10.79 -3.74
CA GLU A 159 -7.45 -11.68 -3.04
C GLU A 159 -6.26 -10.94 -2.39
N LEU A 160 -6.57 -9.84 -1.69
CA LEU A 160 -5.55 -9.02 -1.02
C LEU A 160 -4.77 -9.82 0.02
N ILE A 161 -3.51 -9.48 0.20
CA ILE A 161 -2.65 -10.10 1.22
C ILE A 161 -2.36 -9.16 2.38
N THR A 162 -2.07 -9.75 3.54
CA THR A 162 -1.58 -9.09 4.74
C THR A 162 -0.19 -9.61 5.09
N PHE A 163 0.66 -8.74 5.63
CA PHE A 163 1.96 -9.12 6.17
C PHE A 163 1.81 -9.66 7.60
N ASP A 164 2.39 -10.83 7.85
CA ASP A 164 2.54 -11.42 9.20
C ASP A 164 3.93 -11.05 9.78
N PRO A 165 4.03 -10.06 10.67
CA PRO A 165 5.30 -9.67 11.28
C PRO A 165 5.79 -10.65 12.36
N ILE A 166 4.98 -11.66 12.70
CA ILE A 166 5.34 -12.67 13.72
C ILE A 166 6.25 -13.73 13.10
N HIS A 167 5.89 -14.18 11.89
CA HIS A 167 6.59 -15.27 11.18
C HIS A 167 7.27 -14.80 9.88
N ASN A 168 7.20 -13.49 9.56
CA ASN A 168 7.72 -12.90 8.31
C ASN A 168 7.14 -13.59 7.07
N GLY A 169 5.81 -13.62 7.00
CA GLY A 169 5.08 -14.25 5.91
C GLY A 169 3.96 -13.37 5.35
N TYR A 170 3.35 -13.84 4.29
CA TYR A 170 2.16 -13.23 3.70
C TYR A 170 0.98 -14.17 3.83
N MET A 171 -0.21 -13.63 4.11
CA MET A 171 -1.45 -14.39 4.24
C MET A 171 -2.53 -13.67 3.43
N THR A 172 -3.42 -14.40 2.78
CA THR A 172 -4.63 -13.82 2.20
C THR A 172 -5.59 -13.38 3.28
N LEU A 173 -6.35 -12.32 3.02
CA LEU A 173 -7.52 -11.98 3.83
C LEU A 173 -8.59 -13.05 3.63
N GLY A 174 -9.29 -13.42 4.71
CA GLY A 174 -10.33 -14.43 4.66
C GLY A 174 -11.67 -13.92 4.11
N GLU A 175 -12.68 -14.81 4.11
CA GLU A 175 -14.04 -14.52 3.69
C GLU A 175 -14.74 -13.50 4.62
N ARG A 176 -15.80 -12.87 4.11
CA ARG A 176 -16.67 -11.99 4.89
C ARG A 176 -17.40 -12.78 5.96
N VAL A 177 -17.29 -12.37 7.21
CA VAL A 177 -17.88 -13.07 8.37
C VAL A 177 -19.10 -12.35 8.98
N GLY A 178 -19.46 -11.18 8.49
CA GLY A 178 -20.62 -10.44 8.97
C GLY A 178 -20.68 -8.98 8.52
N ASP A 179 -21.74 -8.29 8.96
CA ASP A 179 -21.99 -6.89 8.63
C ASP A 179 -21.48 -5.97 9.74
N ALA A 180 -20.60 -5.03 9.38
CA ALA A 180 -20.24 -3.93 10.27
C ALA A 180 -21.50 -3.07 10.56
N PHE A 181 -21.59 -2.54 11.78
CA PHE A 181 -22.74 -1.74 12.26
C PHE A 181 -24.10 -2.47 12.24
N GLY A 182 -24.14 -3.72 11.79
CA GLY A 182 -25.35 -4.58 11.73
C GLY A 182 -25.30 -5.72 12.73
N SER A 183 -24.23 -6.51 12.71
CA SER A 183 -24.09 -7.74 13.51
C SER A 183 -24.16 -7.51 15.03
N GLY A 184 -23.75 -6.34 15.52
CA GLY A 184 -23.81 -5.98 16.94
C GLY A 184 -25.19 -5.54 17.45
N LYS A 185 -26.16 -5.28 16.58
CA LYS A 185 -27.51 -4.80 16.97
C LYS A 185 -28.23 -5.76 17.90
N LYS A 186 -27.99 -7.06 17.81
CA LYS A 186 -28.54 -8.09 18.69
C LYS A 186 -28.16 -7.93 20.18
N LEU A 187 -27.17 -7.09 20.50
CA LEU A 187 -26.73 -6.79 21.87
C LEU A 187 -27.29 -5.45 22.38
N MET A 188 -27.99 -4.70 21.52
CA MET A 188 -28.68 -3.45 21.86
C MET A 188 -30.06 -3.83 22.44
N VAL A 189 -30.17 -3.97 23.74
CA VAL A 189 -31.41 -4.28 24.47
C VAL A 189 -31.93 -3.01 25.14
#